data_f185b839b763913e251e10866938d39a
#
_entry.id   f185b839b763913e251e10866938d39a
#
_cell.length_a   1.000
_cell.length_b   1.000
_cell.length_c   1.000
_cell.angle_alpha   90.00
_cell.angle_beta   90.00
_cell.angle_gamma   90.00
#
_symmetry.space_group_name_H-M   'P 1'
#
loop_
_entity.id
_entity.type
_entity.pdbx_description
1 polymer ?
#
loop_
_entity_poly.entity_id
_entity_poly.type
_entity_poly.pdbx_seq_one_letter_code
_entity_poly.pdbx_strand_id
1 'polypeptide(L)' 'MAAFQIPRTPHTTNKTIRFPDDVIADVEAAIAGKDCTFSAFVIAAVRSAL' A
#
# COMPACT_ATOMS: atom_id res chain seq x y z
N MET A 1 -9.26 -0.96 36.07
CA MET A 1 -8.30 -0.74 35.13
C MET A 1 -8.81 -0.46 33.73
N ALA A 2 -8.40 0.62 33.23
CA ALA A 2 -8.84 0.98 31.91
C ALA A 2 -8.40 -0.06 30.91
N ALA A 3 -9.29 -0.43 30.11
CA ALA A 3 -8.99 -1.39 29.07
C ALA A 3 -8.63 -0.63 27.81
N PHE A 4 -7.40 -0.17 27.75
CA PHE A 4 -6.94 0.41 26.52
C PHE A 4 -6.85 -0.71 25.49
N GLN A 5 -7.62 -0.58 24.45
CA GLN A 5 -7.63 -1.58 23.41
C GLN A 5 -6.70 -1.17 22.29
N ILE A 6 -5.66 -1.94 22.11
CA ILE A 6 -4.74 -1.71 21.02
C ILE A 6 -5.44 -2.19 19.74
N PRO A 7 -5.58 -1.32 18.74
CA PRO A 7 -6.23 -1.74 17.51
C PRO A 7 -5.48 -2.91 16.88
N ARG A 8 -6.23 -3.89 16.45
CA ARG A 8 -5.62 -5.02 15.77
C ARG A 8 -5.31 -4.61 14.35
N THR A 9 -4.04 -4.69 14.01
CA THR A 9 -3.63 -4.46 12.63
C THR A 9 -3.61 -5.79 11.90
N PRO A 10 -3.90 -5.79 10.60
CA PRO A 10 -3.78 -7.00 9.81
C PRO A 10 -2.36 -7.52 9.84
N HIS A 11 -2.25 -8.82 9.90
CA HIS A 11 -0.94 -9.45 9.82
C HIS A 11 -0.36 -9.24 8.44
N THR A 12 0.86 -8.74 8.36
CA THR A 12 1.51 -8.49 7.09
C THR A 12 2.87 -9.17 7.04
N THR A 13 3.29 -9.50 5.84
CA THR A 13 4.59 -10.08 5.59
C THR A 13 5.32 -9.24 4.56
N ASN A 14 6.59 -8.99 4.80
CA ASN A 14 7.38 -8.22 3.84
C ASN A 14 7.67 -9.05 2.59
N LYS A 15 7.43 -8.44 1.45
CA LYS A 15 7.79 -9.01 0.16
C LYS A 15 8.56 -7.96 -0.61
N THR A 16 9.67 -8.33 -1.17
CA THR A 16 10.50 -7.43 -1.95
C THR A 16 10.23 -7.65 -3.43
N ILE A 17 9.88 -6.59 -4.11
CA ILE A 17 9.56 -6.63 -5.53
C ILE A 17 10.36 -5.55 -6.23
N ARG A 18 10.94 -5.90 -7.37
CA ARG A 18 11.58 -4.94 -8.24
C ARG A 18 10.58 -4.43 -9.24
N PHE A 19 10.41 -3.10 -9.27
CA PHE A 19 9.51 -2.46 -10.22
C PHE A 19 10.32 -1.85 -11.35
N PRO A 20 9.87 -1.99 -12.60
CA PRO A 20 10.43 -1.20 -13.68
C PRO A 20 10.25 0.30 -13.39
N ASP A 21 11.20 1.10 -13.81
CA ASP A 21 11.17 2.53 -13.52
C ASP A 21 9.94 3.22 -14.08
N ASP A 22 9.49 2.80 -15.26
CA ASP A 22 8.30 3.38 -15.87
C ASP A 22 7.04 3.09 -15.05
N VAL A 23 6.96 1.91 -14.45
CA VAL A 23 5.83 1.56 -13.58
C VAL A 23 5.84 2.44 -12.33
N ILE A 24 7.02 2.64 -11.73
CA ILE A 24 7.12 3.50 -10.56
C ILE A 24 6.66 4.92 -10.91
N ALA A 25 7.09 5.46 -12.04
CA ALA A 25 6.72 6.80 -12.47
C ALA A 25 5.22 6.89 -12.69
N ASP A 26 4.61 5.87 -13.29
CA ASP A 26 3.19 5.87 -13.55
C ASP A 26 2.38 5.83 -12.26
N VAL A 27 2.81 5.03 -11.29
CA VAL A 27 2.12 4.96 -10.00
C VAL A 27 2.24 6.29 -9.28
N GLU A 28 3.44 6.86 -9.25
CA GLU A 28 3.65 8.13 -8.57
C GLU A 28 2.82 9.24 -9.19
N ALA A 29 2.68 9.23 -10.50
CA ALA A 29 1.83 10.19 -11.19
C ALA A 29 0.36 9.98 -10.83
N ALA A 30 -0.06 8.73 -10.71
CA ALA A 30 -1.45 8.41 -10.39
C ALA A 30 -1.85 8.86 -8.99
N ILE A 31 -0.92 8.78 -8.03
CA ILE A 31 -1.22 9.15 -6.66
C ILE A 31 -0.80 10.57 -6.30
N ALA A 32 -0.20 11.30 -7.23
CA ALA A 32 0.25 12.66 -6.98
C ALA A 32 -0.94 13.54 -6.59
N GLY A 33 -0.78 14.29 -5.50
CA GLY A 33 -1.84 15.15 -5.00
C GLY A 33 -2.98 14.41 -4.32
N LYS A 34 -2.88 13.10 -4.17
CA LYS A 34 -3.90 12.32 -3.51
C LYS A 34 -3.40 11.81 -2.17
N ASP A 35 -4.33 11.53 -1.29
CA ASP A 35 -4.02 11.04 0.04
C ASP A 35 -3.85 9.51 -0.01
N CYS A 36 -2.84 9.07 -0.74
CA CYS A 36 -2.62 7.66 -0.99
C CYS A 36 -1.13 7.39 -1.08
N THR A 37 -0.68 6.37 -0.37
CA THR A 37 0.73 5.97 -0.43
C THR A 37 0.96 5.01 -1.59
N PHE A 38 2.23 4.88 -1.96
CA PHE A 38 2.63 3.93 -2.99
C PHE A 38 2.17 2.51 -2.63
N SER A 39 2.43 2.11 -1.39
CA SER A 39 2.06 0.76 -0.93
C SER A 39 0.55 0.54 -0.98
N ALA A 40 -0.23 1.52 -0.54
CA ALA A 40 -1.68 1.40 -0.54
C ALA A 40 -2.20 1.26 -1.96
N PHE A 41 -1.64 2.02 -2.90
CA PHE A 41 -2.03 1.94 -4.30
C PHE A 41 -1.73 0.54 -4.86
N VAL A 42 -0.52 0.04 -4.61
CA VAL A 42 -0.10 -1.27 -5.13
C VAL A 42 -0.98 -2.37 -4.56
N ILE A 43 -1.25 -2.33 -3.27
CA ILE A 43 -2.08 -3.37 -2.64
C ILE A 43 -3.49 -3.34 -3.23
N ALA A 44 -4.06 -2.17 -3.40
CA ALA A 44 -5.40 -2.05 -3.98
C ALA A 44 -5.43 -2.57 -5.41
N ALA A 45 -4.40 -2.27 -6.19
CA ALA A 45 -4.31 -2.72 -7.56
C ALA A 45 -4.21 -4.24 -7.64
N VAL A 46 -3.43 -4.85 -6.78
CA VAL A 46 -3.29 -6.30 -6.73
C VAL A 46 -4.62 -6.95 -6.35
N ARG A 47 -5.30 -6.42 -5.35
CA ARG A 47 -6.61 -6.95 -4.96
C ARG A 47 -7.61 -6.85 -6.09
N SER A 48 -7.54 -5.78 -6.85
CA SER A 48 -8.43 -5.57 -7.98
C SER A 48 -8.15 -6.54 -9.12
N ALA A 49 -6.90 -6.96 -9.27
CA ALA A 49 -6.50 -7.89 -10.33
C ALA A 49 -6.83 -9.35 -10.02
N LEU A 50 -7.07 -9.67 -8.76
CA LEU A 50 -7.33 -11.06 -8.36
C LEU A 50 -8.79 -11.51 -8.55
#